data_01c19c17ac60ddcafe904c662eccf06c
#
_entry.id   01c19c17ac60ddcafe904c662eccf06c
#
_cell.length_a   1.000
_cell.length_b   1.000
_cell.length_c   1.000
_cell.angle_alpha   90.00
_cell.angle_beta   90.00
_cell.angle_gamma   90.00
#
_symmetry.space_group_name_H-M   'P 1'
#
loop_
_entity.id
_entity.type
_entity.pdbx_description
1 polymer ?
#
loop_
_entity_poly.entity_id
_entity_poly.type
_entity_poly.pdbx_seq_one_letter_code
_entity_poly.pdbx_strand_id
1 'polypeptide(L)'
;MLRILSRKLLSSRLLLGLFLLALAATLQPAQAAKKESFRIAWSIYVGWMPWAYADEMGIVKKWADKYGIEIEVVQINDYIESINQFTAGAFDGTVMTNMDALSIPAGGGLDSTALIIGDFSNGNDGLVVKGEGDIAALKGKNVNLVELSVSHYLLARALDSAKLTERELTVVNTSDADMVAAYKTADVEAVVTWNPLLSEIAAEPGAKLLYTSADIPGEIIDMMVVNTEVLNDNPDFGKALVGAWYETMAVMSADDEAGKAARTFMGEKSGTDLAGYEAQLATTRMFYEPAEAIAFAKSEDLMKTMDVVRRFLFDHGILGEGAPSPDYVGMTFPSGATLGDQANTKLRFDADFMGMAAEGAL
;
A
#
# COMPACT_ATOMS: atom_id res chain seq x y z
N MET A 1 -3.52 66.43 49.81
CA MET A 1 -3.73 64.95 49.84
C MET A 1 -4.05 64.30 48.51
N LEU A 2 -4.43 65.05 47.48
CA LEU A 2 -4.82 64.48 46.13
C LEU A 2 -3.67 64.20 45.14
N ARG A 3 -2.44 64.67 45.41
CA ARG A 3 -1.29 64.47 44.49
C ARG A 3 -0.48 63.16 44.75
N ILE A 4 -0.73 62.46 45.83
CA ILE A 4 0.03 61.24 46.19
C ILE A 4 -0.71 59.99 45.67
N LEU A 5 -2.05 60.04 45.52
CA LEU A 5 -2.87 58.94 44.99
C LEU A 5 -2.69 58.73 43.49
N SER A 6 -2.43 59.81 42.71
CA SER A 6 -2.30 59.70 41.24
C SER A 6 -0.99 59.03 40.79
N ARG A 7 0.09 59.14 41.58
CA ARG A 7 1.39 58.49 41.27
C ARG A 7 1.43 57.00 41.56
N LYS A 8 0.66 56.51 42.54
CA LYS A 8 0.59 55.05 42.83
C LYS A 8 -0.28 54.31 41.82
N LEU A 9 -1.32 54.92 41.23
CA LEU A 9 -2.14 54.32 40.21
C LEU A 9 -1.47 54.21 38.82
N LEU A 10 -0.54 55.15 38.52
CA LEU A 10 0.21 55.13 37.25
C LEU A 10 1.30 54.02 37.30
N SER A 11 1.97 53.84 38.43
CA SER A 11 3.00 52.81 38.57
C SER A 11 2.43 51.38 38.55
N SER A 12 1.24 51.15 39.13
CA SER A 12 0.58 49.86 39.08
C SER A 12 0.09 49.45 37.69
N ARG A 13 -0.39 50.44 36.87
CA ARG A 13 -0.79 50.16 35.49
C ARG A 13 0.42 49.94 34.57
N LEU A 14 1.56 50.54 34.80
CA LEU A 14 2.79 50.33 34.08
C LEU A 14 3.37 48.91 34.38
N LEU A 15 3.34 48.47 35.65
CA LEU A 15 3.77 47.16 36.07
C LEU A 15 2.86 46.04 35.55
N LEU A 16 1.54 46.27 35.49
CA LEU A 16 0.59 45.29 34.93
C LEU A 16 0.74 45.17 33.41
N GLY A 17 1.00 46.27 32.70
CA GLY A 17 1.27 46.31 31.27
C GLY A 17 2.58 45.59 30.90
N LEU A 18 3.63 45.72 31.70
CA LEU A 18 4.90 45.03 31.53
C LEU A 18 4.79 43.53 31.86
N PHE A 19 3.93 43.14 32.79
CA PHE A 19 3.73 41.72 33.15
C PHE A 19 2.89 41.02 32.04
N LEU A 20 1.91 41.69 31.42
CA LEU A 20 1.15 41.18 30.30
C LEU A 20 1.97 41.07 29.01
N LEU A 21 2.92 42.00 28.77
CA LEU A 21 3.84 41.92 27.64
C LEU A 21 4.87 40.80 27.84
N ALA A 22 5.32 40.53 29.07
CA ALA A 22 6.23 39.44 29.37
C ALA A 22 5.54 38.05 29.25
N LEU A 23 4.22 37.96 29.56
CA LEU A 23 3.45 36.75 29.40
C LEU A 23 3.13 36.46 27.90
N ALA A 24 2.97 37.50 27.08
CA ALA A 24 2.75 37.36 25.64
C ALA A 24 4.04 36.94 24.89
N ALA A 25 5.21 37.26 25.41
CA ALA A 25 6.49 36.87 24.83
C ALA A 25 6.85 35.38 25.09
N THR A 26 6.18 34.70 26.03
CA THR A 26 6.43 33.28 26.37
C THR A 26 5.45 32.32 25.65
N LEU A 27 4.44 32.83 24.93
CA LEU A 27 3.57 32.05 24.07
C LEU A 27 4.18 31.95 22.66
N GLN A 28 5.42 31.54 22.55
CA GLN A 28 5.87 30.93 21.30
C GLN A 28 5.10 29.62 21.16
N PRO A 29 4.38 29.42 20.02
CA PRO A 29 3.86 28.07 19.77
C PRO A 29 5.03 27.13 19.87
N ALA A 30 4.94 26.14 20.77
CA ALA A 30 5.91 25.06 20.80
C ALA A 30 5.88 24.46 19.37
N GLN A 31 6.93 24.74 18.61
CA GLN A 31 7.10 24.09 17.31
C GLN A 31 7.18 22.61 17.64
N ALA A 32 6.18 21.84 17.21
CA ALA A 32 6.18 20.41 17.42
C ALA A 32 7.54 19.88 16.97
N ALA A 33 8.22 19.15 17.84
CA ALA A 33 9.51 18.59 17.48
C ALA A 33 9.33 17.77 16.20
N LYS A 34 10.19 18.01 15.20
CA LYS A 34 10.15 17.25 13.94
C LYS A 34 10.23 15.76 14.28
N LYS A 35 9.35 14.95 13.72
CA LYS A 35 9.39 13.51 13.93
C LYS A 35 10.68 12.97 13.30
N GLU A 36 11.45 12.19 14.05
CA GLU A 36 12.75 11.66 13.64
C GLU A 36 12.75 10.12 13.53
N SER A 37 11.70 9.46 14.03
CA SER A 37 11.57 8.00 14.00
C SER A 37 10.26 7.60 13.34
N PHE A 38 10.34 6.71 12.36
CA PHE A 38 9.24 6.26 11.51
C PHE A 38 9.17 4.74 11.50
N ARG A 39 7.98 4.22 11.21
CA ARG A 39 7.73 2.79 11.10
C ARG A 39 6.98 2.50 9.82
N ILE A 40 7.46 1.51 9.05
CA ILE A 40 6.73 0.97 7.90
C ILE A 40 6.43 -0.51 8.11
N ALA A 41 5.29 -0.95 7.60
CA ALA A 41 4.93 -2.36 7.59
C ALA A 41 5.00 -2.95 6.16
N TRP A 42 5.20 -4.26 6.07
CA TRP A 42 5.09 -5.02 4.84
C TRP A 42 4.59 -6.44 5.13
N SER A 43 3.98 -7.08 4.16
CA SER A 43 3.55 -8.48 4.21
C SER A 43 4.16 -9.29 3.07
N ILE A 44 4.06 -10.62 3.16
CA ILE A 44 4.68 -11.51 2.18
C ILE A 44 3.90 -11.46 0.85
N TYR A 45 4.57 -10.92 -0.15
CA TYR A 45 4.19 -10.92 -1.56
C TYR A 45 5.48 -10.78 -2.38
N VAL A 46 5.57 -11.42 -3.53
CA VAL A 46 6.81 -11.46 -4.32
C VAL A 46 7.38 -10.07 -4.62
N GLY A 47 6.53 -9.10 -4.96
CA GLY A 47 6.90 -7.71 -5.27
C GLY A 47 7.24 -6.88 -4.03
N TRP A 48 6.94 -7.34 -2.80
CA TRP A 48 7.27 -6.63 -1.56
C TRP A 48 8.46 -7.23 -0.81
N MET A 49 8.95 -8.40 -1.21
CA MET A 49 10.17 -9.01 -0.63
C MET A 49 11.40 -8.09 -0.68
N PRO A 50 11.53 -7.13 -1.62
CA PRO A 50 12.60 -6.14 -1.57
C PRO A 50 12.72 -5.39 -0.26
N TRP A 51 11.63 -5.15 0.48
CA TRP A 51 11.68 -4.50 1.80
C TRP A 51 12.41 -5.34 2.83
N ALA A 52 12.20 -6.67 2.82
CA ALA A 52 12.95 -7.59 3.68
C ALA A 52 14.45 -7.56 3.38
N TYR A 53 14.82 -7.54 2.10
CA TYR A 53 16.20 -7.45 1.67
C TYR A 53 16.84 -6.10 2.04
N ALA A 54 16.14 -5.01 1.78
CA ALA A 54 16.62 -3.66 2.07
C ALA A 54 16.88 -3.45 3.56
N ASP A 55 16.06 -4.02 4.42
CA ASP A 55 16.24 -3.97 5.88
C ASP A 55 17.44 -4.83 6.32
N GLU A 56 17.46 -6.10 5.95
CA GLU A 56 18.52 -7.04 6.32
C GLU A 56 19.92 -6.58 5.86
N MET A 57 20.01 -6.01 4.66
CA MET A 57 21.27 -5.51 4.10
C MET A 57 21.61 -4.09 4.58
N GLY A 58 20.80 -3.49 5.44
CA GLY A 58 21.01 -2.16 6.00
C GLY A 58 20.85 -1.02 4.96
N ILE A 59 20.19 -1.28 3.83
CA ILE A 59 19.92 -0.27 2.80
C ILE A 59 18.95 0.79 3.35
N VAL A 60 17.88 0.36 4.03
CA VAL A 60 16.94 1.30 4.69
C VAL A 60 17.66 2.15 5.71
N LYS A 61 18.49 1.53 6.56
CA LYS A 61 19.28 2.26 7.56
C LYS A 61 20.24 3.27 6.92
N LYS A 62 20.93 2.90 5.85
CA LYS A 62 21.84 3.79 5.12
C LYS A 62 21.13 5.06 4.63
N TRP A 63 19.94 4.91 4.04
CA TRP A 63 19.15 6.03 3.55
C TRP A 63 18.54 6.86 4.68
N ALA A 64 18.11 6.23 5.76
CA ALA A 64 17.63 6.92 6.97
C ALA A 64 18.74 7.75 7.61
N ASP A 65 19.93 7.18 7.79
CA ASP A 65 21.12 7.88 8.33
C ASP A 65 21.51 9.09 7.46
N LYS A 66 21.39 9.00 6.14
CA LYS A 66 21.66 10.12 5.21
C LYS A 66 20.82 11.36 5.53
N TYR A 67 19.59 11.16 5.99
CA TYR A 67 18.65 12.24 6.32
C TYR A 67 18.54 12.49 7.83
N GLY A 68 19.30 11.77 8.65
CA GLY A 68 19.31 11.95 10.11
C GLY A 68 18.01 11.52 10.77
N ILE A 69 17.35 10.48 10.22
CA ILE A 69 16.11 9.88 10.75
C ILE A 69 16.30 8.40 11.03
N GLU A 70 15.35 7.80 11.71
CA GLU A 70 15.26 6.36 11.94
C GLU A 70 14.02 5.78 11.24
N ILE A 71 14.17 4.62 10.59
CA ILE A 71 13.06 3.89 9.96
C ILE A 71 13.12 2.44 10.43
N GLU A 72 12.08 2.00 11.13
CA GLU A 72 11.84 0.60 11.48
C GLU A 72 11.00 -0.07 10.39
N VAL A 73 11.47 -1.21 9.88
CA VAL A 73 10.76 -2.03 8.87
C VAL A 73 10.20 -3.27 9.55
N VAL A 74 8.88 -3.43 9.53
CA VAL A 74 8.19 -4.48 10.29
C VAL A 74 7.41 -5.40 9.35
N GLN A 75 7.69 -6.70 9.43
CA GLN A 75 6.90 -7.70 8.75
C GLN A 75 5.62 -8.01 9.55
N ILE A 76 4.47 -7.90 8.89
CA ILE A 76 3.16 -8.32 9.41
C ILE A 76 2.66 -9.43 8.51
N ASN A 77 2.42 -10.63 9.05
CA ASN A 77 2.06 -11.80 8.25
C ASN A 77 0.62 -11.77 7.71
N ASP A 78 -0.27 -11.05 8.38
CA ASP A 78 -1.64 -10.83 7.91
C ASP A 78 -1.68 -9.50 7.14
N TYR A 79 -2.03 -9.58 5.86
CA TYR A 79 -2.03 -8.44 4.95
C TYR A 79 -3.01 -7.34 5.37
N ILE A 80 -4.26 -7.70 5.66
CA ILE A 80 -5.29 -6.72 6.05
C ILE A 80 -4.99 -6.12 7.41
N GLU A 81 -4.42 -6.89 8.34
CA GLU A 81 -4.00 -6.36 9.65
C GLU A 81 -2.91 -5.30 9.50
N SER A 82 -1.97 -5.46 8.56
CA SER A 82 -0.94 -4.44 8.30
C SER A 82 -1.55 -3.10 7.87
N ILE A 83 -2.57 -3.14 7.03
CA ILE A 83 -3.30 -1.95 6.55
C ILE A 83 -4.14 -1.33 7.68
N ASN A 84 -4.80 -2.16 8.48
CA ASN A 84 -5.57 -1.69 9.64
C ASN A 84 -4.69 -0.98 10.67
N GLN A 85 -3.51 -1.53 10.97
CA GLN A 85 -2.55 -0.89 11.88
C GLN A 85 -2.01 0.43 11.32
N PHE A 86 -1.74 0.52 10.01
CA PHE A 86 -1.41 1.78 9.35
C PHE A 86 -2.56 2.79 9.45
N THR A 87 -3.79 2.37 9.17
CA THR A 87 -4.98 3.22 9.24
C THR A 87 -5.22 3.74 10.66
N ALA A 88 -4.89 2.93 11.67
CA ALA A 88 -4.95 3.30 13.09
C ALA A 88 -3.76 4.16 13.56
N GLY A 89 -2.77 4.43 12.70
CA GLY A 89 -1.60 5.27 13.02
C GLY A 89 -0.48 4.55 13.76
N ALA A 90 -0.46 3.21 13.79
CA ALA A 90 0.65 2.44 14.36
C ALA A 90 1.89 2.42 13.45
N PHE A 91 1.69 2.66 12.16
CA PHE A 91 2.73 2.79 11.14
C PHE A 91 2.56 4.08 10.34
N ASP A 92 3.65 4.61 9.81
CA ASP A 92 3.69 5.80 8.97
C ASP A 92 3.51 5.47 7.48
N GLY A 93 3.72 4.22 7.13
CA GLY A 93 3.50 3.67 5.80
C GLY A 93 3.37 2.14 5.84
N THR A 94 2.74 1.58 4.82
CA THR A 94 2.68 0.14 4.58
C THR A 94 2.52 -0.15 3.10
N VAL A 95 2.88 -1.36 2.69
CA VAL A 95 2.61 -1.84 1.33
C VAL A 95 1.14 -2.27 1.22
N MET A 96 0.53 -1.95 0.09
CA MET A 96 -0.83 -2.40 -0.23
C MET A 96 -1.16 -2.23 -1.71
N THR A 97 -2.22 -2.89 -2.15
CA THR A 97 -2.72 -2.68 -3.51
C THR A 97 -3.50 -1.37 -3.64
N ASN A 98 -3.65 -0.89 -4.87
CA ASN A 98 -4.41 0.33 -5.18
C ASN A 98 -5.86 0.29 -4.69
N MET A 99 -6.47 -0.87 -4.73
CA MET A 99 -7.83 -1.10 -4.28
C MET A 99 -7.95 -0.97 -2.77
N ASP A 100 -7.08 -1.65 -2.03
CA ASP A 100 -7.11 -1.66 -0.58
C ASP A 100 -6.71 -0.29 -0.03
N ALA A 101 -5.83 0.45 -0.74
CA ALA A 101 -5.52 1.85 -0.42
C ALA A 101 -6.74 2.77 -0.52
N LEU A 102 -7.62 2.52 -1.50
CA LEU A 102 -8.85 3.29 -1.66
C LEU A 102 -9.93 2.89 -0.66
N SER A 103 -10.10 1.59 -0.41
CA SER A 103 -11.19 1.08 0.44
C SER A 103 -10.91 1.24 1.93
N ILE A 104 -9.71 0.96 2.41
CA ILE A 104 -9.43 0.89 3.85
C ILE A 104 -8.93 2.24 4.39
N PRO A 105 -7.70 2.71 4.14
CA PRO A 105 -7.26 3.97 4.73
C PRO A 105 -8.03 5.17 4.15
N ALA A 106 -8.15 5.29 2.83
CA ALA A 106 -8.80 6.44 2.21
C ALA A 106 -10.31 6.44 2.45
N GLY A 107 -10.98 5.29 2.30
CA GLY A 107 -12.39 5.11 2.65
C GLY A 107 -12.67 5.36 4.13
N GLY A 108 -11.74 4.99 5.00
CA GLY A 108 -11.76 5.27 6.44
C GLY A 108 -11.43 6.72 6.81
N GLY A 109 -11.09 7.58 5.84
CA GLY A 109 -10.85 9.01 6.03
C GLY A 109 -9.38 9.39 6.27
N LEU A 110 -8.44 8.44 6.25
CA LEU A 110 -7.01 8.73 6.34
C LEU A 110 -6.51 9.30 5.00
N ASP A 111 -5.92 10.49 5.01
CA ASP A 111 -5.27 11.06 3.83
C ASP A 111 -3.93 10.33 3.59
N SER A 112 -3.86 9.61 2.48
CA SER A 112 -2.77 8.69 2.15
C SER A 112 -2.13 9.03 0.81
N THR A 113 -0.83 8.82 0.70
CA THR A 113 -0.05 9.02 -0.53
C THR A 113 0.58 7.72 -0.98
N ALA A 114 0.25 7.27 -2.19
CA ALA A 114 0.98 6.23 -2.90
C ALA A 114 2.32 6.82 -3.34
N LEU A 115 3.34 6.61 -2.49
CA LEU A 115 4.67 7.21 -2.62
C LEU A 115 5.53 6.49 -3.66
N ILE A 116 5.39 5.16 -3.72
CA ILE A 116 6.10 4.29 -4.66
C ILE A 116 5.07 3.37 -5.32
N ILE A 117 5.08 3.33 -6.64
CA ILE A 117 4.42 2.26 -7.39
C ILE A 117 5.51 1.25 -7.73
N GLY A 118 5.47 0.09 -7.07
CA GLY A 118 6.52 -0.92 -7.19
C GLY A 118 6.35 -1.81 -8.41
N ASP A 119 5.13 -2.20 -8.68
CA ASP A 119 4.78 -3.14 -9.75
C ASP A 119 3.28 -3.18 -10.01
N PHE A 120 2.88 -4.01 -10.94
CA PHE A 120 1.52 -4.53 -11.02
C PHE A 120 1.52 -6.04 -11.24
N SER A 121 0.54 -6.72 -10.66
CA SER A 121 0.32 -8.14 -10.81
C SER A 121 -0.05 -8.49 -12.26
N ASN A 122 0.64 -9.47 -12.84
CA ASN A 122 0.45 -9.92 -14.22
C ASN A 122 0.51 -11.46 -14.31
N GLY A 123 -0.35 -12.10 -13.55
CA GLY A 123 -0.40 -13.55 -13.34
C GLY A 123 -0.03 -13.96 -11.91
N ASN A 124 0.28 -13.01 -11.04
CA ASN A 124 0.71 -13.27 -9.66
C ASN A 124 -0.47 -13.54 -8.72
N ASP A 125 -1.63 -12.94 -8.99
CA ASP A 125 -2.89 -13.24 -8.34
C ASP A 125 -3.69 -14.22 -9.20
N GLY A 126 -4.39 -15.17 -8.57
CA GLY A 126 -5.12 -16.18 -9.31
C GLY A 126 -6.26 -16.87 -8.57
N LEU A 127 -7.20 -17.36 -9.35
CA LEU A 127 -8.31 -18.20 -8.94
C LEU A 127 -7.97 -19.65 -9.27
N VAL A 128 -7.86 -20.48 -8.22
CA VAL A 128 -7.58 -21.92 -8.33
C VAL A 128 -8.78 -22.72 -7.84
N VAL A 129 -9.13 -23.75 -8.58
CA VAL A 129 -10.20 -24.72 -8.21
C VAL A 129 -9.62 -26.11 -8.03
N LYS A 130 -10.32 -26.96 -7.27
CA LYS A 130 -10.06 -28.40 -7.21
C LYS A 130 -10.80 -29.12 -8.32
N GLY A 131 -10.07 -29.94 -9.08
CA GLY A 131 -10.61 -30.77 -10.15
C GLY A 131 -10.82 -30.03 -11.45
N GLU A 132 -11.68 -30.59 -12.28
CA GLU A 132 -11.98 -30.08 -13.61
C GLU A 132 -13.15 -29.08 -13.58
N GLY A 133 -13.10 -28.09 -14.46
CA GLY A 133 -14.17 -27.10 -14.59
C GLY A 133 -13.68 -25.80 -15.24
N ASP A 134 -14.57 -24.87 -15.36
CA ASP A 134 -14.34 -23.48 -15.76
C ASP A 134 -14.95 -22.55 -14.70
N ILE A 135 -14.94 -21.26 -14.94
CA ILE A 135 -15.48 -20.26 -13.99
C ILE A 135 -16.99 -20.51 -13.76
N ALA A 136 -17.72 -21.01 -14.77
CA ALA A 136 -19.15 -21.33 -14.62
C ALA A 136 -19.42 -22.47 -13.63
N ALA A 137 -18.44 -23.34 -13.38
CA ALA A 137 -18.53 -24.41 -12.40
C ALA A 137 -18.45 -23.93 -10.94
N LEU A 138 -18.13 -22.66 -10.71
CA LEU A 138 -18.15 -22.06 -9.35
C LEU A 138 -19.56 -21.84 -8.81
N LYS A 139 -20.58 -21.92 -9.66
CA LYS A 139 -21.97 -21.74 -9.25
C LYS A 139 -22.38 -22.71 -8.15
N GLY A 140 -22.84 -22.16 -7.03
CA GLY A 140 -23.24 -22.91 -5.83
C GLY A 140 -22.05 -23.40 -4.97
N LYS A 141 -20.81 -23.01 -5.28
CA LYS A 141 -19.60 -23.45 -4.55
C LYS A 141 -19.14 -22.41 -3.53
N ASN A 142 -18.29 -22.88 -2.62
CA ASN A 142 -17.53 -22.04 -1.71
C ASN A 142 -16.22 -21.61 -2.37
N VAL A 143 -15.94 -20.31 -2.31
CA VAL A 143 -14.69 -19.70 -2.75
C VAL A 143 -14.02 -19.01 -1.58
N ASN A 144 -12.88 -19.52 -1.15
CA ASN A 144 -12.13 -18.96 -0.04
C ASN A 144 -11.16 -17.88 -0.56
N LEU A 145 -11.16 -16.75 0.11
CA LEU A 145 -10.30 -15.61 -0.22
C LEU A 145 -10.22 -14.65 0.97
N VAL A 146 -9.30 -13.72 0.93
CA VAL A 146 -9.31 -12.57 1.86
C VAL A 146 -10.44 -11.64 1.44
N GLU A 147 -11.53 -11.66 2.20
CA GLU A 147 -12.75 -10.92 1.85
C GLU A 147 -12.50 -9.40 1.86
N LEU A 148 -13.13 -8.68 0.94
CA LEU A 148 -13.03 -7.23 0.75
C LEU A 148 -11.63 -6.74 0.35
N SER A 149 -10.73 -7.63 -0.06
CA SER A 149 -9.38 -7.32 -0.55
C SER A 149 -9.28 -7.43 -2.07
N VAL A 150 -8.06 -7.25 -2.58
CA VAL A 150 -7.68 -7.49 -3.98
C VAL A 150 -8.12 -8.86 -4.51
N SER A 151 -8.10 -9.91 -3.67
CA SER A 151 -8.59 -11.25 -4.07
C SER A 151 -10.09 -11.27 -4.35
N HIS A 152 -10.86 -10.47 -3.61
CA HIS A 152 -12.29 -10.31 -3.86
C HIS A 152 -12.56 -9.61 -5.22
N TYR A 153 -11.75 -8.60 -5.53
CA TYR A 153 -11.77 -7.95 -6.84
C TYR A 153 -11.47 -8.93 -7.98
N LEU A 154 -10.40 -9.71 -7.85
CA LEU A 154 -10.03 -10.68 -8.87
C LEU A 154 -11.15 -11.71 -9.10
N LEU A 155 -11.79 -12.19 -8.01
CA LEU A 155 -12.96 -13.06 -8.12
C LEU A 155 -14.07 -12.40 -8.93
N ALA A 156 -14.44 -11.17 -8.60
CA ALA A 156 -15.52 -10.49 -9.31
C ALA A 156 -15.19 -10.28 -10.79
N ARG A 157 -13.93 -9.91 -11.12
CA ARG A 157 -13.48 -9.80 -12.52
C ARG A 157 -13.55 -11.14 -13.24
N ALA A 158 -13.18 -12.24 -12.57
CA ALA A 158 -13.34 -13.59 -13.13
C ALA A 158 -14.81 -13.93 -13.38
N LEU A 159 -15.70 -13.66 -12.43
CA LEU A 159 -17.14 -13.89 -12.57
C LEU A 159 -17.76 -13.07 -13.71
N ASP A 160 -17.40 -11.78 -13.82
CA ASP A 160 -17.82 -10.89 -14.91
C ASP A 160 -17.48 -11.49 -16.29
N SER A 161 -16.27 -12.07 -16.43
CA SER A 161 -15.83 -12.70 -17.67
C SER A 161 -16.74 -13.87 -18.12
N ALA A 162 -17.34 -14.56 -17.13
CA ALA A 162 -18.27 -15.66 -17.33
C ALA A 162 -19.75 -15.23 -17.24
N LYS A 163 -20.04 -13.93 -17.05
CA LYS A 163 -21.39 -13.38 -16.86
C LYS A 163 -22.10 -13.96 -15.64
N LEU A 164 -21.33 -14.24 -14.60
CA LEU A 164 -21.80 -14.66 -13.28
C LEU A 164 -21.74 -13.49 -12.30
N THR A 165 -22.42 -13.67 -11.17
CA THR A 165 -22.37 -12.72 -10.05
C THR A 165 -22.03 -13.46 -8.76
N GLU A 166 -21.53 -12.78 -7.77
CA GLU A 166 -21.20 -13.34 -6.46
C GLU A 166 -22.41 -13.96 -5.74
N ARG A 167 -23.63 -13.56 -6.10
CA ARG A 167 -24.87 -14.16 -5.55
C ARG A 167 -25.05 -15.62 -5.92
N GLU A 168 -24.29 -16.11 -6.89
CA GLU A 168 -24.39 -17.48 -7.40
C GLU A 168 -23.41 -18.45 -6.72
N LEU A 169 -22.59 -17.94 -5.77
CA LEU A 169 -21.62 -18.70 -5.00
C LEU A 169 -21.58 -18.21 -3.54
N THR A 170 -20.73 -18.80 -2.70
CA THR A 170 -20.49 -18.35 -1.33
C THR A 170 -19.03 -17.94 -1.18
N VAL A 171 -18.79 -16.66 -0.88
CA VAL A 171 -17.46 -16.20 -0.47
C VAL A 171 -17.22 -16.61 0.99
N VAL A 172 -16.06 -17.17 1.27
CA VAL A 172 -15.64 -17.59 2.61
C VAL A 172 -14.38 -16.81 2.97
N ASN A 173 -14.49 -15.91 3.94
CA ASN A 173 -13.36 -15.14 4.40
C ASN A 173 -12.28 -16.04 5.02
N THR A 174 -11.07 -15.97 4.50
CA THR A 174 -9.93 -16.77 4.91
C THR A 174 -8.69 -15.91 4.84
N SER A 175 -7.94 -15.79 5.95
CA SER A 175 -6.71 -15.01 5.96
C SER A 175 -5.66 -15.62 5.02
N ASP A 176 -4.77 -14.77 4.49
CA ASP A 176 -3.64 -15.23 3.67
C ASP A 176 -2.76 -16.22 4.44
N ALA A 177 -2.54 -16.02 5.72
CA ALA A 177 -1.78 -16.92 6.59
C ALA A 177 -2.37 -18.34 6.66
N ASP A 178 -3.69 -18.48 6.52
CA ASP A 178 -4.41 -19.77 6.61
C ASP A 178 -4.75 -20.39 5.25
N MET A 179 -4.59 -19.65 4.14
CA MET A 179 -5.11 -20.00 2.82
C MET A 179 -4.64 -21.36 2.31
N VAL A 180 -3.34 -21.64 2.42
CA VAL A 180 -2.77 -22.92 1.96
C VAL A 180 -3.30 -24.09 2.78
N ALA A 181 -3.39 -23.93 4.11
CA ALA A 181 -3.94 -24.95 4.99
C ALA A 181 -5.42 -25.20 4.70
N ALA A 182 -6.20 -24.11 4.50
CA ALA A 182 -7.61 -24.20 4.13
C ALA A 182 -7.81 -24.96 2.82
N TYR A 183 -7.02 -24.65 1.78
CA TYR A 183 -7.11 -25.34 0.49
C TYR A 183 -6.93 -26.87 0.61
N LYS A 184 -6.09 -27.34 1.53
CA LYS A 184 -5.85 -28.78 1.74
C LYS A 184 -7.04 -29.50 2.38
N THR A 185 -8.03 -28.79 2.94
CA THR A 185 -9.25 -29.42 3.51
C THR A 185 -10.23 -29.83 2.42
N ALA A 186 -11.09 -30.82 2.70
CA ALA A 186 -12.07 -31.32 1.74
C ALA A 186 -13.19 -30.34 1.42
N ASP A 187 -13.47 -29.40 2.32
CA ASP A 187 -14.61 -28.48 2.23
C ASP A 187 -14.30 -27.24 1.35
N VAL A 188 -13.02 -26.99 1.04
CA VAL A 188 -12.61 -25.89 0.17
C VAL A 188 -12.57 -26.37 -1.28
N GLU A 189 -13.34 -25.76 -2.15
CA GLU A 189 -13.47 -26.12 -3.56
C GLU A 189 -12.71 -25.18 -4.49
N ALA A 190 -12.56 -23.91 -4.09
CA ALA A 190 -11.84 -22.87 -4.83
C ALA A 190 -11.21 -21.86 -3.89
N VAL A 191 -10.11 -21.26 -4.32
CA VAL A 191 -9.44 -20.16 -3.60
C VAL A 191 -9.03 -19.07 -4.56
N VAL A 192 -8.99 -17.82 -4.07
CA VAL A 192 -8.35 -16.71 -4.75
C VAL A 192 -7.25 -16.17 -3.84
N THR A 193 -6.04 -16.11 -4.36
CA THR A 193 -4.86 -15.70 -3.59
C THR A 193 -3.73 -15.25 -4.53
N TRP A 194 -2.59 -14.91 -3.97
CA TRP A 194 -1.40 -14.41 -4.66
C TRP A 194 -0.14 -15.22 -4.32
N ASN A 195 0.95 -14.99 -5.05
CA ASN A 195 2.23 -15.64 -4.78
C ASN A 195 2.92 -15.08 -3.51
N PRO A 196 3.52 -15.95 -2.68
CA PRO A 196 3.88 -17.36 -3.00
C PRO A 196 2.77 -18.39 -2.81
N LEU A 197 1.68 -18.06 -2.12
CA LEU A 197 0.61 -19.01 -1.77
C LEU A 197 -0.04 -19.61 -3.02
N LEU A 198 -0.24 -18.81 -4.07
CA LEU A 198 -0.80 -19.27 -5.34
C LEU A 198 0.03 -20.39 -5.96
N SER A 199 1.36 -20.24 -5.98
CA SER A 199 2.26 -21.25 -6.53
C SER A 199 2.23 -22.54 -5.71
N GLU A 200 2.17 -22.45 -4.37
CA GLU A 200 2.06 -23.63 -3.51
C GLU A 200 0.74 -24.38 -3.76
N ILE A 201 -0.37 -23.64 -3.82
CA ILE A 201 -1.70 -24.20 -4.05
C ILE A 201 -1.81 -24.79 -5.47
N ALA A 202 -1.29 -24.10 -6.48
CA ALA A 202 -1.33 -24.58 -7.86
C ALA A 202 -0.49 -25.85 -8.09
N ALA A 203 0.47 -26.13 -7.21
CA ALA A 203 1.26 -27.36 -7.24
C ALA A 203 0.53 -28.56 -6.61
N GLU A 204 -0.59 -28.36 -5.90
CA GLU A 204 -1.35 -29.46 -5.28
C GLU A 204 -2.02 -30.34 -6.34
N PRO A 205 -2.09 -31.67 -6.10
CA PRO A 205 -2.73 -32.59 -7.02
C PRO A 205 -4.21 -32.21 -7.30
N GLY A 206 -4.55 -32.06 -8.56
CA GLY A 206 -5.90 -31.67 -8.99
C GLY A 206 -6.22 -30.19 -8.89
N ALA A 207 -5.26 -29.35 -8.55
CA ALA A 207 -5.40 -27.90 -8.64
C ALA A 207 -5.44 -27.44 -10.09
N LYS A 208 -6.33 -26.52 -10.41
CA LYS A 208 -6.46 -25.93 -11.75
C LYS A 208 -6.61 -24.40 -11.64
N LEU A 209 -5.67 -23.70 -12.22
CA LEU A 209 -5.73 -22.24 -12.33
C LEU A 209 -6.73 -21.86 -13.43
N LEU A 210 -7.75 -21.06 -13.09
CA LEU A 210 -8.83 -20.68 -14.02
C LEU A 210 -8.74 -19.25 -14.53
N TYR A 211 -8.25 -18.32 -13.70
CA TYR A 211 -8.20 -16.90 -14.00
C TYR A 211 -7.06 -16.27 -13.23
N THR A 212 -6.40 -15.29 -13.81
CA THR A 212 -5.28 -14.61 -13.16
C THR A 212 -5.31 -13.12 -13.43
N SER A 213 -4.48 -12.38 -12.72
CA SER A 213 -4.26 -10.95 -12.98
C SER A 213 -3.69 -10.66 -14.38
N ALA A 214 -3.15 -11.66 -15.09
CA ALA A 214 -2.76 -11.50 -16.49
C ALA A 214 -3.96 -11.34 -17.44
N ASP A 215 -5.17 -11.71 -17.00
CA ASP A 215 -6.42 -11.48 -17.75
C ASP A 215 -6.93 -10.03 -17.58
N ILE A 216 -6.38 -9.29 -16.59
CA ILE A 216 -6.70 -7.89 -16.27
C ILE A 216 -5.41 -7.08 -16.02
N PRO A 217 -4.46 -7.03 -16.97
CA PRO A 217 -3.14 -6.45 -16.74
C PRO A 217 -3.22 -4.98 -16.35
N GLY A 218 -2.48 -4.59 -15.29
CA GLY A 218 -2.42 -3.22 -14.77
C GLY A 218 -3.63 -2.81 -13.91
N GLU A 219 -4.55 -3.74 -13.57
CA GLU A 219 -5.66 -3.43 -12.65
C GLU A 219 -5.27 -3.63 -11.18
N ILE A 220 -4.37 -4.56 -10.86
CA ILE A 220 -3.86 -4.82 -9.51
C ILE A 220 -2.46 -4.21 -9.40
N ILE A 221 -2.34 -3.11 -8.67
CA ILE A 221 -1.14 -2.28 -8.60
C ILE A 221 -0.61 -2.30 -7.17
N ASP A 222 0.66 -2.61 -7.00
CA ASP A 222 1.32 -2.75 -5.71
C ASP A 222 2.13 -1.50 -5.37
N MET A 223 1.91 -0.97 -4.16
CA MET A 223 2.41 0.35 -3.78
C MET A 223 2.95 0.37 -2.34
N MET A 224 3.92 1.23 -2.07
CA MET A 224 4.17 1.75 -0.73
C MET A 224 3.30 2.99 -0.53
N VAL A 225 2.39 2.91 0.43
CA VAL A 225 1.48 3.99 0.80
C VAL A 225 1.86 4.55 2.15
N VAL A 226 1.93 5.87 2.26
CA VAL A 226 2.31 6.58 3.48
C VAL A 226 1.24 7.58 3.89
N ASN A 227 1.22 7.94 5.17
CA ASN A 227 0.37 9.01 5.67
C ASN A 227 0.79 10.35 5.06
N THR A 228 -0.14 11.06 4.42
CA THR A 228 0.14 12.31 3.69
C THR A 228 0.64 13.43 4.62
N GLU A 229 0.07 13.55 5.82
CA GLU A 229 0.49 14.58 6.80
C GLU A 229 1.93 14.29 7.27
N VAL A 230 2.22 13.04 7.61
CA VAL A 230 3.58 12.61 8.00
C VAL A 230 4.58 12.89 6.88
N LEU A 231 4.26 12.58 5.64
CA LEU A 231 5.11 12.83 4.47
C LEU A 231 5.37 14.33 4.25
N ASN A 232 4.32 15.14 4.33
CA ASN A 232 4.41 16.59 4.14
C ASN A 232 5.28 17.28 5.21
N ASP A 233 5.12 16.85 6.47
CA ASP A 233 5.89 17.38 7.59
C ASP A 233 7.34 16.88 7.60
N ASN A 234 7.58 15.71 6.98
CA ASN A 234 8.87 15.03 6.97
C ASN A 234 9.22 14.50 5.58
N PRO A 235 9.50 15.36 4.60
CA PRO A 235 9.82 14.91 3.22
C PRO A 235 11.08 14.04 3.15
N ASP A 236 11.97 14.14 4.13
CA ASP A 236 13.17 13.30 4.22
C ASP A 236 12.84 11.82 4.46
N PHE A 237 11.69 11.53 5.09
CA PHE A 237 11.14 10.18 5.20
C PHE A 237 10.81 9.59 3.81
N GLY A 238 10.10 10.36 2.98
CA GLY A 238 9.79 9.95 1.60
C GLY A 238 11.04 9.73 0.75
N LYS A 239 12.03 10.64 0.85
CA LYS A 239 13.32 10.51 0.14
C LYS A 239 14.08 9.26 0.58
N ALA A 240 14.10 8.95 1.87
CA ALA A 240 14.78 7.77 2.39
C ALA A 240 14.12 6.48 1.89
N LEU A 241 12.79 6.39 1.92
CA LEU A 241 12.06 5.22 1.42
C LEU A 241 12.28 5.00 -0.08
N VAL A 242 12.14 6.05 -0.89
CA VAL A 242 12.29 5.96 -2.35
C VAL A 242 13.74 5.64 -2.73
N GLY A 243 14.71 6.23 -2.01
CA GLY A 243 16.13 5.93 -2.21
C GLY A 243 16.46 4.48 -1.87
N ALA A 244 15.95 3.97 -0.74
CA ALA A 244 16.15 2.57 -0.35
C ALA A 244 15.50 1.60 -1.34
N TRP A 245 14.31 1.92 -1.83
CA TRP A 245 13.60 1.11 -2.81
C TRP A 245 14.39 0.98 -4.11
N TYR A 246 14.76 2.08 -4.75
CA TYR A 246 15.44 2.03 -6.05
C TYR A 246 16.89 1.53 -5.97
N GLU A 247 17.58 1.73 -4.84
CA GLU A 247 18.86 1.04 -4.62
C GLU A 247 18.67 -0.48 -4.57
N THR A 248 17.61 -0.95 -3.91
CA THR A 248 17.28 -2.37 -3.86
C THR A 248 16.86 -2.90 -5.24
N MET A 249 16.07 -2.14 -5.98
CA MET A 249 15.69 -2.49 -7.36
C MET A 249 16.91 -2.64 -8.28
N ALA A 250 17.88 -1.74 -8.18
CA ALA A 250 19.12 -1.82 -8.96
C ALA A 250 19.92 -3.10 -8.64
N VAL A 251 19.98 -3.52 -7.37
CA VAL A 251 20.61 -4.78 -6.99
C VAL A 251 19.79 -5.97 -7.48
N MET A 252 18.49 -5.98 -7.24
CA MET A 252 17.61 -7.11 -7.54
C MET A 252 17.53 -7.40 -9.04
N SER A 253 17.58 -6.37 -9.90
CA SER A 253 17.50 -6.50 -11.36
C SER A 253 18.83 -6.89 -12.03
N ALA A 254 19.93 -6.83 -11.30
CA ALA A 254 21.26 -7.11 -11.87
C ALA A 254 21.43 -8.60 -12.25
N ASP A 255 22.05 -8.85 -13.41
CA ASP A 255 22.39 -10.18 -13.92
C ASP A 255 23.77 -10.65 -13.42
N ASP A 256 24.13 -10.30 -12.18
CA ASP A 256 25.39 -10.68 -11.56
C ASP A 256 25.18 -11.54 -10.29
N GLU A 257 26.26 -11.92 -9.63
CA GLU A 257 26.20 -12.71 -8.39
C GLU A 257 25.49 -11.95 -7.25
N ALA A 258 25.56 -10.62 -7.21
CA ALA A 258 24.89 -9.82 -6.20
C ALA A 258 23.37 -9.83 -6.40
N GLY A 259 22.91 -9.61 -7.64
CA GLY A 259 21.49 -9.68 -7.98
C GLY A 259 20.90 -11.08 -7.75
N LYS A 260 21.66 -12.12 -8.15
CA LYS A 260 21.28 -13.51 -7.89
C LYS A 260 21.21 -13.82 -6.40
N ALA A 261 22.16 -13.36 -5.59
CA ALA A 261 22.14 -13.53 -4.14
C ALA A 261 20.94 -12.79 -3.51
N ALA A 262 20.60 -11.60 -3.98
CA ALA A 262 19.44 -10.84 -3.51
C ALA A 262 18.13 -11.60 -3.80
N ARG A 263 17.94 -12.07 -5.04
CA ARG A 263 16.75 -12.87 -5.39
C ARG A 263 16.71 -14.21 -4.65
N THR A 264 17.86 -14.85 -4.38
CA THR A 264 17.93 -16.06 -3.54
C THR A 264 17.45 -15.78 -2.12
N PHE A 265 17.96 -14.70 -1.49
CA PHE A 265 17.52 -14.29 -0.16
C PHE A 265 16.01 -14.04 -0.11
N MET A 266 15.47 -13.29 -1.09
CA MET A 266 14.04 -12.99 -1.16
C MET A 266 13.20 -14.24 -1.33
N GLY A 267 13.66 -15.21 -2.15
CA GLY A 267 13.02 -16.52 -2.32
C GLY A 267 13.00 -17.32 -1.02
N GLU A 268 14.14 -17.48 -0.35
CA GLU A 268 14.23 -18.19 0.91
C GLU A 268 13.34 -17.56 2.01
N LYS A 269 13.31 -16.23 2.06
CA LYS A 269 12.45 -15.47 2.99
C LYS A 269 10.96 -15.64 2.69
N SER A 270 10.58 -15.85 1.43
CA SER A 270 9.19 -16.10 1.02
C SER A 270 8.82 -17.60 1.00
N GLY A 271 9.74 -18.48 1.41
CA GLY A 271 9.49 -19.92 1.52
C GLY A 271 9.73 -20.71 0.22
N THR A 272 10.47 -20.16 -0.75
CA THR A 272 10.83 -20.85 -2.00
C THR A 272 12.34 -20.75 -2.27
N ASP A 273 12.80 -21.42 -3.33
CA ASP A 273 14.18 -21.28 -3.80
C ASP A 273 14.29 -20.16 -4.87
N LEU A 274 15.50 -19.92 -5.38
CA LEU A 274 15.75 -18.92 -6.41
C LEU A 274 14.87 -19.15 -7.66
N ALA A 275 14.77 -20.39 -8.13
CA ALA A 275 14.01 -20.70 -9.34
C ALA A 275 12.51 -20.44 -9.15
N GLY A 276 11.97 -20.80 -7.98
CA GLY A 276 10.60 -20.50 -7.60
C GLY A 276 10.33 -19.00 -7.50
N TYR A 277 11.25 -18.25 -6.88
CA TYR A 277 11.12 -16.80 -6.78
C TYR A 277 11.17 -16.11 -8.15
N GLU A 278 12.10 -16.49 -9.01
CA GLU A 278 12.22 -15.97 -10.38
C GLU A 278 10.98 -16.32 -11.23
N ALA A 279 10.40 -17.51 -11.04
CA ALA A 279 9.14 -17.87 -11.69
C ALA A 279 7.96 -16.99 -11.23
N GLN A 280 7.91 -16.67 -9.93
CA GLN A 280 6.90 -15.73 -9.39
C GLN A 280 7.12 -14.30 -9.89
N LEU A 281 8.37 -13.83 -9.96
CA LEU A 281 8.69 -12.52 -10.53
C LEU A 281 8.28 -12.40 -12.00
N ALA A 282 8.34 -13.49 -12.76
CA ALA A 282 7.90 -13.51 -14.16
C ALA A 282 6.39 -13.26 -14.31
N THR A 283 5.62 -13.43 -13.24
CA THR A 283 4.19 -13.12 -13.16
C THR A 283 3.88 -11.75 -12.54
N THR A 284 4.91 -10.91 -12.40
CA THR A 284 4.83 -9.58 -11.81
C THR A 284 5.53 -8.58 -12.72
N ARG A 285 4.86 -7.51 -13.10
CA ARG A 285 5.49 -6.44 -13.87
C ARG A 285 6.15 -5.45 -12.91
N MET A 286 7.37 -5.79 -12.49
CA MET A 286 8.18 -4.91 -11.64
C MET A 286 8.60 -3.64 -12.37
N PHE A 287 8.57 -2.50 -11.68
CA PHE A 287 9.16 -1.24 -12.12
C PHE A 287 10.55 -1.08 -11.49
N TYR A 288 11.55 -1.65 -12.14
CA TYR A 288 12.93 -1.59 -11.64
C TYR A 288 13.54 -0.20 -11.71
N GLU A 289 13.12 0.59 -12.69
CA GLU A 289 13.60 1.95 -12.91
C GLU A 289 12.53 2.99 -12.52
N PRO A 290 12.89 4.06 -11.82
CA PRO A 290 11.91 5.08 -11.41
C PRO A 290 11.18 5.70 -12.60
N ALA A 291 11.83 5.81 -13.77
CA ALA A 291 11.20 6.36 -14.96
C ALA A 291 10.00 5.53 -15.45
N GLU A 292 10.04 4.20 -15.30
CA GLU A 292 8.92 3.31 -15.67
C GLU A 292 7.72 3.52 -14.74
N ALA A 293 7.96 3.56 -13.42
CA ALA A 293 6.93 3.81 -12.41
C ALA A 293 6.28 5.20 -12.60
N ILE A 294 7.09 6.24 -12.89
CA ILE A 294 6.60 7.60 -13.18
C ILE A 294 5.73 7.61 -14.45
N ALA A 295 6.18 6.92 -15.51
CA ALA A 295 5.41 6.85 -16.75
C ALA A 295 4.06 6.18 -16.52
N PHE A 296 4.02 5.10 -15.74
CA PHE A 296 2.78 4.43 -15.35
C PHE A 296 1.91 5.32 -14.44
N ALA A 297 2.49 5.97 -13.42
CA ALA A 297 1.77 6.88 -12.52
C ALA A 297 1.09 8.05 -13.26
N LYS A 298 1.69 8.51 -14.36
CA LYS A 298 1.16 9.60 -15.20
C LYS A 298 0.26 9.12 -16.33
N SER A 299 0.08 7.81 -16.49
CA SER A 299 -0.69 7.24 -17.60
C SER A 299 -2.19 7.46 -17.43
N GLU A 300 -2.90 7.50 -18.54
CA GLU A 300 -4.38 7.45 -18.54
C GLU A 300 -4.89 6.09 -18.04
N ASP A 301 -4.09 5.03 -18.15
CA ASP A 301 -4.49 3.67 -17.78
C ASP A 301 -4.60 3.54 -16.27
N LEU A 302 -3.69 4.13 -15.48
CA LEU A 302 -3.85 4.20 -14.02
C LEU A 302 -5.17 4.87 -13.63
N MET A 303 -5.50 6.01 -14.27
CA MET A 303 -6.74 6.72 -13.97
C MET A 303 -7.98 5.88 -14.36
N LYS A 304 -7.95 5.20 -15.51
CA LYS A 304 -9.04 4.30 -15.94
C LYS A 304 -9.20 3.13 -14.98
N THR A 305 -8.09 2.52 -14.57
CA THR A 305 -8.08 1.45 -13.55
C THR A 305 -8.73 1.94 -12.26
N MET A 306 -8.34 3.10 -11.74
CA MET A 306 -8.91 3.62 -10.51
C MET A 306 -10.40 4.01 -10.66
N ASP A 307 -10.86 4.38 -11.87
CA ASP A 307 -12.30 4.59 -12.13
C ASP A 307 -13.08 3.27 -12.09
N VAL A 308 -12.54 2.18 -12.63
CA VAL A 308 -13.13 0.84 -12.52
C VAL A 308 -13.15 0.38 -11.07
N VAL A 309 -12.02 0.49 -10.38
CA VAL A 309 -11.86 0.08 -8.97
C VAL A 309 -12.85 0.80 -8.05
N ARG A 310 -12.96 2.14 -8.11
CA ARG A 310 -13.86 2.88 -7.22
C ARG A 310 -15.34 2.54 -7.44
N ARG A 311 -15.75 2.25 -8.68
CA ARG A 311 -17.10 1.80 -9.00
C ARG A 311 -17.35 0.41 -8.45
N PHE A 312 -16.40 -0.51 -8.67
CA PHE A 312 -16.45 -1.84 -8.10
C PHE A 312 -16.62 -1.79 -6.57
N LEU A 313 -15.76 -1.04 -5.88
CA LEU A 313 -15.82 -0.91 -4.42
C LEU A 313 -17.16 -0.36 -3.92
N PHE A 314 -17.73 0.59 -4.65
CA PHE A 314 -19.06 1.12 -4.34
C PHE A 314 -20.16 0.11 -4.57
N ASP A 315 -20.18 -0.53 -5.75
CA ASP A 315 -21.24 -1.48 -6.15
C ASP A 315 -21.28 -2.72 -5.22
N HIS A 316 -20.15 -3.07 -4.62
CA HIS A 316 -20.01 -4.18 -3.66
C HIS A 316 -20.07 -3.73 -2.17
N GLY A 317 -20.31 -2.45 -1.92
CA GLY A 317 -20.40 -1.91 -0.55
C GLY A 317 -19.06 -1.82 0.20
N ILE A 318 -17.93 -1.98 -0.50
CA ILE A 318 -16.58 -2.02 0.09
C ILE A 318 -16.07 -0.63 0.47
N LEU A 319 -16.58 0.45 -0.15
CA LEU A 319 -16.27 1.83 0.25
C LEU A 319 -16.85 2.24 1.61
N GLY A 320 -17.52 1.32 2.30
CA GLY A 320 -18.18 1.54 3.58
C GLY A 320 -19.67 1.88 3.45
N GLU A 321 -20.46 1.49 4.47
CA GLU A 321 -21.92 1.65 4.49
C GLU A 321 -22.41 3.10 4.34
N GLY A 322 -21.53 4.07 4.60
CA GLY A 322 -21.86 5.51 4.53
C GLY A 322 -21.51 6.17 3.19
N ALA A 323 -20.88 5.46 2.25
CA ALA A 323 -20.51 6.03 0.97
C ALA A 323 -21.75 6.33 0.09
N PRO A 324 -22.04 7.60 -0.25
CA PRO A 324 -23.24 7.96 -0.99
C PRO A 324 -23.15 7.68 -2.49
N SER A 325 -21.93 7.49 -3.01
CA SER A 325 -21.65 7.27 -4.43
C SER A 325 -20.23 6.75 -4.64
N PRO A 326 -19.87 6.23 -5.82
CA PRO A 326 -18.48 5.88 -6.13
C PRO A 326 -17.52 7.09 -6.11
N ASP A 327 -18.04 8.30 -6.12
CA ASP A 327 -17.27 9.54 -6.01
C ASP A 327 -16.95 9.95 -4.55
N TYR A 328 -17.34 9.15 -3.55
CA TYR A 328 -17.19 9.50 -2.13
C TYR A 328 -15.76 9.87 -1.74
N VAL A 329 -14.78 9.12 -2.21
CA VAL A 329 -13.35 9.40 -1.96
C VAL A 329 -12.75 10.09 -3.18
N GLY A 330 -12.11 11.24 -2.96
CA GLY A 330 -11.33 11.94 -3.98
C GLY A 330 -9.93 11.36 -4.13
N MET A 331 -9.46 11.28 -5.37
CA MET A 331 -8.11 10.86 -5.75
C MET A 331 -7.45 11.92 -6.62
N THR A 332 -6.12 12.08 -6.47
CA THR A 332 -5.30 12.95 -7.33
C THR A 332 -4.18 12.15 -7.98
N PHE A 333 -3.82 12.55 -9.20
CA PHE A 333 -2.82 11.88 -10.02
C PHE A 333 -1.70 12.84 -10.45
N PRO A 334 -0.47 12.35 -10.69
CA PRO A 334 0.65 13.19 -11.13
C PRO A 334 0.43 13.89 -12.48
N SER A 335 -0.52 13.42 -13.28
CA SER A 335 -0.98 14.09 -14.51
C SER A 335 -1.75 15.40 -14.26
N GLY A 336 -2.10 15.69 -13.00
CA GLY A 336 -3.01 16.76 -12.61
C GLY A 336 -4.49 16.38 -12.72
N ALA A 337 -4.79 15.16 -13.16
CA ALA A 337 -6.16 14.63 -13.17
C ALA A 337 -6.65 14.32 -11.75
N THR A 338 -7.96 14.29 -11.59
CA THR A 338 -8.64 13.95 -10.32
C THR A 338 -9.82 13.03 -10.61
N LEU A 339 -10.12 12.14 -9.68
CA LEU A 339 -11.34 11.34 -9.64
C LEU A 339 -12.04 11.51 -8.30
N GLY A 340 -13.35 11.36 -8.28
CA GLY A 340 -14.16 11.45 -7.07
C GLY A 340 -14.30 12.87 -6.51
N ASP A 341 -14.70 12.97 -5.24
CA ASP A 341 -14.94 14.24 -4.55
C ASP A 341 -13.63 14.93 -4.16
N GLN A 342 -13.29 16.01 -4.85
CA GLN A 342 -12.08 16.79 -4.57
C GLN A 342 -12.09 17.45 -3.19
N ALA A 343 -13.27 17.67 -2.59
CA ALA A 343 -13.37 18.19 -1.23
C ALA A 343 -13.04 17.11 -0.18
N ASN A 344 -13.07 15.83 -0.57
CA ASN A 344 -12.73 14.66 0.25
C ASN A 344 -11.58 13.85 -0.36
N THR A 345 -10.51 14.51 -0.83
CA THR A 345 -9.32 13.83 -1.37
C THR A 345 -8.59 13.10 -0.25
N LYS A 346 -8.49 11.76 -0.38
CA LYS A 346 -7.87 10.87 0.62
C LYS A 346 -6.84 9.89 0.03
N LEU A 347 -6.74 9.79 -1.29
CA LEU A 347 -5.69 9.02 -1.94
C LEU A 347 -4.98 9.87 -2.99
N ARG A 348 -3.66 9.95 -2.86
CA ARG A 348 -2.79 10.73 -3.74
C ARG A 348 -1.77 9.81 -4.37
N PHE A 349 -1.69 9.82 -5.68
CA PHE A 349 -0.57 9.19 -6.40
C PHE A 349 0.52 10.24 -6.56
N ASP A 350 1.71 9.94 -6.05
CA ASP A 350 2.87 10.83 -6.12
C ASP A 350 3.86 10.36 -7.19
N ALA A 351 4.55 11.28 -7.82
CA ALA A 351 5.65 10.98 -8.73
C ALA A 351 6.89 11.86 -8.47
N ASP A 352 6.80 12.78 -7.52
CA ASP A 352 7.87 13.76 -7.28
C ASP A 352 9.08 13.11 -6.63
N PHE A 353 8.88 12.26 -5.62
CA PHE A 353 9.98 11.54 -4.97
C PHE A 353 10.62 10.51 -5.90
N MET A 354 9.82 9.78 -6.70
CA MET A 354 10.35 8.92 -7.76
C MET A 354 11.10 9.73 -8.83
N GLY A 355 10.63 10.96 -9.13
CA GLY A 355 11.32 11.91 -9.99
C GLY A 355 12.70 12.30 -9.46
N MET A 356 12.81 12.58 -8.15
CA MET A 356 14.10 12.86 -7.51
C MET A 356 15.07 11.66 -7.65
N ALA A 357 14.56 10.43 -7.53
CA ALA A 357 15.36 9.23 -7.77
C ALA A 357 15.85 9.14 -9.21
N ALA A 358 14.98 9.38 -10.19
CA ALA A 358 15.34 9.37 -11.62
C ALA A 358 16.39 10.42 -11.99
N GLU A 359 16.39 11.56 -11.28
CA GLU A 359 17.32 12.67 -11.50
C GLU A 359 18.60 12.54 -10.65
N GLY A 360 18.71 11.53 -9.78
CA GLY A 360 19.84 11.38 -8.84
C GLY A 360 19.88 12.49 -7.77
N ALA A 361 18.73 13.05 -7.42
CA ALA A 361 18.58 14.17 -6.49
C ALA A 361 18.17 13.77 -5.05
N LEU A 362 18.14 12.46 -4.77
CA LEU A 362 17.91 11.92 -3.42
C LEU A 362 19.14 11.96 -2.55
#